data_27721dbd74e6135d9bc2e7db36a737d9
#
_entry.id   27721dbd74e6135d9bc2e7db36a737d9
#
_cell.length_a   1.000
_cell.length_b   1.000
_cell.length_c   1.000
_cell.angle_alpha   90.00
_cell.angle_beta   90.00
_cell.angle_gamma   90.00
#
_symmetry.space_group_name_H-M   'P 1'
#
loop_
_entity.id
_entity.type
_entity.pdbx_description
1 polymer ?
#
loop_
_entity_poly.entity_id
_entity_poly.type
_entity_poly.pdbx_seq_one_letter_code
_entity_poly.pdbx_strand_id
1 'polypeptide(L)'
;MSKFKVVTPKGASFTVAGGGYDYEREALDPIGAEIIEVPANETEFIAAARHADAIYAKGMPITKNIIDALESCKVITLGSVGVDSVDVKAATARGIPVTNIPDTFIEEVADHAMMMLLAGFRRLVEQDKMVRGGRWSEGRPALLKISRLMGQTLGFISFGRVARAVAKRAAPFGLRLMAYDPFIQETLMYDHGVMP
;
A
#
# COMPACT_ATOMS: atom_id res chain seq x y z
N MET A 1 -31.89 19.20 -8.81
CA MET A 1 -31.14 17.95 -9.13
C MET A 1 -30.72 17.32 -7.83
N SER A 2 -30.87 15.99 -7.64
CA SER A 2 -30.34 15.31 -6.46
C SER A 2 -28.79 15.43 -6.47
N LYS A 3 -28.20 15.71 -5.31
CA LYS A 3 -26.75 15.75 -5.18
C LYS A 3 -26.17 14.36 -5.45
N PHE A 4 -24.99 14.30 -6.05
CA PHE A 4 -24.23 13.04 -6.21
C PHE A 4 -23.76 12.56 -4.81
N LYS A 5 -24.11 11.31 -4.46
CA LYS A 5 -23.91 10.77 -3.10
C LYS A 5 -22.72 9.81 -3.10
N VAL A 6 -21.71 10.13 -2.31
CA VAL A 6 -20.56 9.27 -2.01
C VAL A 6 -20.71 8.72 -0.60
N VAL A 7 -20.91 7.42 -0.46
CA VAL A 7 -21.05 6.78 0.86
C VAL A 7 -19.73 6.15 1.28
N THR A 8 -19.34 6.36 2.54
CA THR A 8 -18.09 5.86 3.10
C THR A 8 -18.30 5.33 4.53
N PRO A 9 -17.59 4.26 4.94
CA PRO A 9 -17.64 3.78 6.33
C PRO A 9 -17.03 4.79 7.29
N LYS A 10 -17.70 5.04 8.42
CA LYS A 10 -17.22 5.90 9.51
C LYS A 10 -16.10 5.23 10.30
N GLY A 11 -15.08 5.99 10.68
CA GLY A 11 -14.07 5.54 11.64
C GLY A 11 -12.93 4.71 11.05
N ALA A 12 -12.70 4.74 9.75
CA ALA A 12 -11.54 4.14 9.14
C ALA A 12 -10.24 4.78 9.63
N SER A 13 -9.37 4.00 10.23
CA SER A 13 -8.20 4.43 11.01
C SER A 13 -7.01 4.99 10.20
N PHE A 14 -7.15 5.26 8.92
CA PHE A 14 -6.15 5.92 8.09
C PHE A 14 -6.63 7.29 7.62
N THR A 15 -6.92 8.17 8.58
CA THR A 15 -6.93 9.59 8.27
C THR A 15 -5.51 10.10 8.37
N VAL A 16 -4.96 10.61 7.27
CA VAL A 16 -3.80 11.48 7.30
C VAL A 16 -4.09 12.59 8.32
N ALA A 17 -3.10 13.00 9.09
CA ALA A 17 -3.21 13.92 10.21
C ALA A 17 -4.25 15.03 9.97
N GLY A 18 -5.37 14.98 10.69
CA GLY A 18 -6.44 15.97 10.60
C GLY A 18 -7.87 15.40 10.61
N GLY A 19 -8.07 14.12 10.31
CA GLY A 19 -9.36 13.41 10.54
C GLY A 19 -10.53 13.80 9.66
N GLY A 20 -10.37 14.66 8.67
CA GLY A 20 -11.40 15.11 7.74
C GLY A 20 -11.25 14.54 6.33
N TYR A 21 -12.24 14.83 5.48
CA TYR A 21 -12.19 14.54 4.03
C TYR A 21 -11.79 15.80 3.26
N ASP A 22 -10.78 16.54 3.72
CA ASP A 22 -10.45 17.85 3.14
C ASP A 22 -9.98 17.73 1.68
N TYR A 23 -9.15 16.73 1.38
CA TYR A 23 -8.71 16.47 0.00
C TYR A 23 -9.86 15.97 -0.89
N GLU A 24 -10.68 15.08 -0.35
CA GLU A 24 -11.85 14.56 -1.07
C GLU A 24 -12.88 15.68 -1.31
N ARG A 25 -13.08 16.56 -0.34
CA ARG A 25 -13.98 17.72 -0.46
C ARG A 25 -13.45 18.73 -1.48
N GLU A 26 -12.16 19.01 -1.51
CA GLU A 26 -11.58 19.89 -2.51
C GLU A 26 -11.94 19.46 -3.94
N ALA A 27 -11.98 18.14 -4.19
CA ALA A 27 -12.35 17.59 -5.49
C ALA A 27 -13.86 17.47 -5.71
N LEU A 28 -14.64 17.20 -4.66
CA LEU A 28 -16.05 16.83 -4.76
C LEU A 28 -17.00 18.03 -4.60
N ASP A 29 -16.64 19.03 -3.78
CA ASP A 29 -17.50 20.22 -3.56
C ASP A 29 -17.78 21.01 -4.85
N PRO A 30 -16.80 21.21 -5.77
CA PRO A 30 -17.05 21.93 -7.02
C PRO A 30 -18.09 21.27 -7.93
N ILE A 31 -18.27 19.95 -7.84
CA ILE A 31 -19.27 19.20 -8.60
C ILE A 31 -20.56 18.97 -7.82
N GLY A 32 -20.68 19.53 -6.61
CA GLY A 32 -21.86 19.42 -5.76
C GLY A 32 -22.10 18.03 -5.18
N ALA A 33 -21.06 17.19 -5.09
CA ALA A 33 -21.17 15.87 -4.49
C ALA A 33 -21.20 15.96 -2.95
N GLU A 34 -21.81 14.97 -2.31
CA GLU A 34 -21.96 14.89 -0.86
C GLU A 34 -21.31 13.61 -0.34
N ILE A 35 -20.42 13.74 0.66
CA ILE A 35 -19.84 12.62 1.38
C ILE A 35 -20.72 12.28 2.58
N ILE A 36 -21.19 11.05 2.64
CA ILE A 36 -22.06 10.52 3.70
C ILE A 36 -21.31 9.43 4.45
N GLU A 37 -20.98 9.69 5.71
CA GLU A 37 -20.39 8.70 6.60
C GLU A 37 -21.47 7.86 7.26
N VAL A 38 -21.30 6.55 7.22
CA VAL A 38 -22.23 5.59 7.83
C VAL A 38 -21.47 4.61 8.74
N PRO A 39 -22.13 4.02 9.75
CA PRO A 39 -21.48 3.05 10.61
C PRO A 39 -20.79 1.92 9.81
N ALA A 40 -19.62 1.50 10.28
CA ALA A 40 -18.82 0.46 9.62
C ALA A 40 -19.34 -0.95 9.98
N ASN A 41 -20.63 -1.20 9.77
CA ASN A 41 -21.21 -2.54 9.82
C ASN A 41 -22.01 -2.81 8.54
N GLU A 42 -22.03 -4.05 8.12
CA GLU A 42 -22.56 -4.44 6.81
C GLU A 42 -24.04 -4.09 6.64
N THR A 43 -24.87 -4.34 7.66
CA THR A 43 -26.32 -4.12 7.58
C THR A 43 -26.68 -2.65 7.42
N GLU A 44 -26.10 -1.77 8.24
CA GLU A 44 -26.35 -0.34 8.18
C GLU A 44 -25.74 0.26 6.91
N PHE A 45 -24.57 -0.23 6.51
CA PHE A 45 -23.92 0.20 5.28
C PHE A 45 -24.76 -0.13 4.04
N ILE A 46 -25.31 -1.34 3.94
CA ILE A 46 -26.22 -1.73 2.86
C ILE A 46 -27.41 -0.81 2.80
N ALA A 47 -28.06 -0.53 3.94
CA ALA A 47 -29.24 0.33 3.98
C ALA A 47 -28.94 1.76 3.48
N ALA A 48 -27.81 2.31 3.85
CA ALA A 48 -27.41 3.67 3.48
C ALA A 48 -26.85 3.77 2.05
N ALA A 49 -26.12 2.74 1.59
CA ALA A 49 -25.43 2.74 0.31
C ALA A 49 -26.29 2.28 -0.88
N ARG A 50 -27.47 1.72 -0.64
CA ARG A 50 -28.35 1.16 -1.69
C ARG A 50 -28.51 2.08 -2.91
N HIS A 51 -28.76 3.36 -2.66
CA HIS A 51 -28.97 4.40 -3.67
C HIS A 51 -27.81 5.39 -3.75
N ALA A 52 -26.62 5.00 -3.31
CA ALA A 52 -25.41 5.80 -3.47
C ALA A 52 -24.95 5.80 -4.94
N ASP A 53 -24.43 6.93 -5.39
CA ASP A 53 -23.80 7.05 -6.71
C ASP A 53 -22.37 6.51 -6.72
N ALA A 54 -21.69 6.59 -5.59
CA ALA A 54 -20.33 6.05 -5.43
C ALA A 54 -20.11 5.54 -3.99
N ILE A 55 -19.20 4.56 -3.87
CA ILE A 55 -18.66 4.09 -2.60
C ILE A 55 -17.19 4.52 -2.51
N TYR A 56 -16.84 5.19 -1.40
CA TYR A 56 -15.45 5.36 -1.02
C TYR A 56 -15.10 4.29 0.01
N ALA A 57 -14.46 3.21 -0.45
CA ALA A 57 -14.10 2.06 0.37
C ALA A 57 -12.90 2.39 1.25
N LYS A 58 -13.14 2.52 2.56
CA LYS A 58 -12.14 2.90 3.55
C LYS A 58 -12.39 2.13 4.86
N GLY A 59 -11.44 1.27 5.25
CA GLY A 59 -11.42 0.63 6.58
C GLY A 59 -12.50 -0.42 6.86
N MET A 60 -13.33 -0.77 5.89
CA MET A 60 -14.31 -1.84 5.97
C MET A 60 -14.31 -2.65 4.68
N PRO A 61 -14.44 -3.99 4.73
CA PRO A 61 -14.62 -4.78 3.53
C PRO A 61 -15.90 -4.44 2.78
N ILE A 62 -15.80 -4.19 1.50
CA ILE A 62 -16.96 -4.06 0.58
C ILE A 62 -17.22 -5.41 -0.03
N THR A 63 -18.07 -6.17 0.66
CA THR A 63 -18.36 -7.57 0.35
C THR A 63 -19.28 -7.71 -0.85
N LYS A 64 -19.39 -8.93 -1.36
CA LYS A 64 -20.37 -9.27 -2.40
C LYS A 64 -21.79 -8.88 -1.99
N ASN A 65 -22.19 -9.09 -0.72
CA ASN A 65 -23.52 -8.75 -0.23
C ASN A 65 -23.82 -7.24 -0.37
N ILE A 66 -22.82 -6.40 0.02
CA ILE A 66 -22.92 -4.96 -0.16
C ILE A 66 -23.08 -4.61 -1.64
N ILE A 67 -22.21 -5.16 -2.48
CA ILE A 67 -22.19 -4.87 -3.94
C ILE A 67 -23.51 -5.28 -4.60
N ASP A 68 -24.04 -6.45 -4.26
CA ASP A 68 -25.31 -6.94 -4.79
C ASP A 68 -26.51 -6.07 -4.40
N ALA A 69 -26.43 -5.39 -3.25
CA ALA A 69 -27.48 -4.51 -2.76
C ALA A 69 -27.46 -3.09 -3.37
N LEU A 70 -26.38 -2.71 -4.08
CA LEU A 70 -26.25 -1.40 -4.71
C LEU A 70 -27.17 -1.29 -5.92
N GLU A 71 -27.99 -0.25 -6.02
CA GLU A 71 -28.91 -0.04 -7.13
C GLU A 71 -28.44 1.04 -8.13
N SER A 72 -27.71 2.05 -7.64
CA SER A 72 -27.34 3.23 -8.43
C SER A 72 -25.83 3.48 -8.52
N CYS A 73 -25.02 2.62 -7.92
CA CYS A 73 -23.58 2.84 -7.79
C CYS A 73 -22.87 2.79 -9.14
N LYS A 74 -22.12 3.84 -9.44
CA LYS A 74 -21.38 4.02 -10.69
C LYS A 74 -19.90 3.69 -10.54
N VAL A 75 -19.35 3.75 -9.31
CA VAL A 75 -17.94 3.49 -9.05
C VAL A 75 -17.72 3.14 -7.57
N ILE A 76 -16.78 2.24 -7.32
CA ILE A 76 -16.21 1.99 -6.00
C ILE A 76 -14.76 2.45 -6.05
N THR A 77 -14.37 3.39 -5.19
CA THR A 77 -13.01 3.95 -5.16
C THR A 77 -12.34 3.66 -3.82
N LEU A 78 -11.02 3.45 -3.86
CA LEU A 78 -10.19 3.22 -2.69
C LEU A 78 -9.10 4.29 -2.58
N GLY A 79 -8.88 4.80 -1.38
CA GLY A 79 -7.73 5.63 -1.03
C GLY A 79 -6.48 4.80 -0.67
N SER A 80 -6.32 3.61 -1.24
CA SER A 80 -5.22 2.68 -0.99
C SER A 80 -4.65 2.10 -2.28
N VAL A 81 -3.43 1.56 -2.19
CA VAL A 81 -2.78 0.85 -3.30
C VAL A 81 -3.44 -0.51 -3.51
N GLY A 82 -3.66 -1.27 -2.42
CA GLY A 82 -4.32 -2.57 -2.47
C GLY A 82 -5.82 -2.44 -2.64
N VAL A 83 -6.44 -3.44 -3.27
CA VAL A 83 -7.89 -3.55 -3.51
C VAL A 83 -8.53 -4.70 -2.74
N ASP A 84 -7.78 -5.33 -1.83
CA ASP A 84 -8.17 -6.55 -1.11
C ASP A 84 -9.43 -6.38 -0.24
N SER A 85 -9.76 -5.13 0.13
CA SER A 85 -10.97 -4.81 0.87
C SER A 85 -12.25 -4.77 0.03
N VAL A 86 -12.16 -4.95 -1.29
CA VAL A 86 -13.32 -4.93 -2.19
C VAL A 86 -13.42 -6.26 -2.93
N ASP A 87 -14.61 -6.85 -2.97
CA ASP A 87 -14.88 -7.98 -3.87
C ASP A 87 -14.95 -7.51 -5.32
N VAL A 88 -13.76 -7.38 -5.94
CA VAL A 88 -13.61 -6.89 -7.31
C VAL A 88 -14.36 -7.78 -8.32
N LYS A 89 -14.45 -9.10 -8.05
CA LYS A 89 -15.18 -10.03 -8.94
C LYS A 89 -16.67 -9.73 -8.93
N ALA A 90 -17.24 -9.50 -7.75
CA ALA A 90 -18.66 -9.11 -7.64
C ALA A 90 -18.91 -7.74 -8.28
N ALA A 91 -18.05 -6.76 -8.10
CA ALA A 91 -18.15 -5.44 -8.72
C ALA A 91 -18.10 -5.55 -10.25
N THR A 92 -17.15 -6.33 -10.80
CA THR A 92 -17.02 -6.59 -12.23
C THR A 92 -18.28 -7.26 -12.81
N ALA A 93 -18.83 -8.26 -12.11
CA ALA A 93 -20.06 -8.94 -12.54
C ALA A 93 -21.28 -7.99 -12.60
N ARG A 94 -21.26 -6.92 -11.78
CA ARG A 94 -22.27 -5.85 -11.77
C ARG A 94 -21.95 -4.70 -12.72
N GLY A 95 -20.80 -4.73 -13.42
CA GLY A 95 -20.34 -3.64 -14.28
C GLY A 95 -19.94 -2.38 -13.51
N ILE A 96 -19.64 -2.49 -12.23
CA ILE A 96 -19.21 -1.38 -11.37
C ILE A 96 -17.67 -1.31 -11.39
N PRO A 97 -17.07 -0.26 -11.95
CA PRO A 97 -15.61 -0.09 -11.93
C PRO A 97 -15.10 0.11 -10.50
N VAL A 98 -13.95 -0.50 -10.21
CA VAL A 98 -13.21 -0.32 -8.96
C VAL A 98 -11.92 0.44 -9.26
N THR A 99 -11.69 1.57 -8.59
CA THR A 99 -10.50 2.39 -8.76
C THR A 99 -9.68 2.48 -7.48
N ASN A 100 -8.38 2.60 -7.61
CA ASN A 100 -7.43 2.72 -6.49
C ASN A 100 -6.37 3.78 -6.78
N ILE A 101 -5.44 4.01 -5.85
CA ILE A 101 -4.30 4.93 -6.00
C ILE A 101 -2.98 4.12 -6.11
N PRO A 102 -2.63 3.63 -7.30
CA PRO A 102 -1.63 2.57 -7.47
C PRO A 102 -0.18 3.01 -7.21
N ASP A 103 0.13 4.31 -7.24
CA ASP A 103 1.50 4.83 -7.22
C ASP A 103 1.87 5.56 -5.94
N THR A 104 0.98 5.60 -4.97
CA THR A 104 1.23 6.22 -3.67
C THR A 104 2.13 5.34 -2.80
N PHE A 105 3.05 5.97 -2.07
CA PHE A 105 3.97 5.35 -1.10
C PHE A 105 5.02 4.37 -1.68
N ILE A 106 5.23 4.31 -2.99
CA ILE A 106 6.25 3.44 -3.59
C ILE A 106 7.65 3.80 -3.09
N GLU A 107 7.96 5.09 -3.05
CA GLU A 107 9.26 5.61 -2.64
C GLU A 107 9.50 5.38 -1.15
N GLU A 108 8.49 5.68 -0.31
CA GLU A 108 8.56 5.50 1.14
C GLU A 108 8.72 4.02 1.52
N VAL A 109 7.98 3.13 0.86
CA VAL A 109 8.12 1.68 1.10
C VAL A 109 9.48 1.18 0.63
N ALA A 110 10.00 1.69 -0.49
CA ALA A 110 11.33 1.33 -0.97
C ALA A 110 12.43 1.83 -0.02
N ASP A 111 12.31 3.05 0.51
CA ASP A 111 13.23 3.59 1.53
C ASP A 111 13.19 2.75 2.81
N HIS A 112 11.98 2.39 3.25
CA HIS A 112 11.81 1.52 4.42
C HIS A 112 12.43 0.13 4.21
N ALA A 113 12.28 -0.47 3.04
CA ALA A 113 12.89 -1.75 2.70
C ALA A 113 14.42 -1.67 2.75
N MET A 114 15.02 -0.60 2.23
CA MET A 114 16.46 -0.37 2.32
C MET A 114 16.93 -0.14 3.75
N MET A 115 16.18 0.62 4.55
CA MET A 115 16.45 0.80 5.97
C MET A 115 16.47 -0.56 6.70
N MET A 116 15.46 -1.40 6.48
CA MET A 116 15.37 -2.74 7.09
C MET A 116 16.52 -3.66 6.64
N LEU A 117 16.86 -3.65 5.35
CA LEU A 117 18.00 -4.39 4.81
C LEU A 117 19.29 -4.01 5.52
N LEU A 118 19.60 -2.72 5.60
CA LEU A 118 20.83 -2.22 6.21
C LEU A 118 20.86 -2.46 7.72
N ALA A 119 19.74 -2.20 8.41
CA ALA A 119 19.60 -2.41 9.84
C ALA A 119 19.79 -3.89 10.22
N GLY A 120 19.15 -4.80 9.46
CA GLY A 120 19.28 -6.24 9.68
C GLY A 120 20.70 -6.73 9.37
N PHE A 121 21.23 -6.38 8.20
CA PHE A 121 22.55 -6.81 7.75
C PHE A 121 23.67 -6.32 8.71
N ARG A 122 23.55 -5.10 9.23
CA ARG A 122 24.50 -4.50 10.16
C ARG A 122 24.19 -4.78 11.63
N ARG A 123 23.13 -5.56 11.93
CA ARG A 123 22.69 -5.88 13.31
C ARG A 123 22.47 -4.64 14.18
N LEU A 124 21.82 -3.61 13.61
CA LEU A 124 21.66 -2.30 14.25
C LEU A 124 21.05 -2.40 15.63
N VAL A 125 19.98 -3.19 15.79
CA VAL A 125 19.24 -3.32 17.07
C VAL A 125 20.13 -3.93 18.18
N GLU A 126 20.96 -4.94 17.83
CA GLU A 126 21.90 -5.55 18.79
C GLU A 126 22.95 -4.53 19.24
N GLN A 127 23.51 -3.78 18.29
CA GLN A 127 24.54 -2.79 18.55
C GLN A 127 24.00 -1.60 19.36
N ASP A 128 22.81 -1.11 19.03
CA ASP A 128 22.17 -0.03 19.80
C ASP A 128 21.97 -0.44 21.27
N LYS A 129 21.47 -1.66 21.52
CA LYS A 129 21.32 -2.19 22.87
C LYS A 129 22.64 -2.30 23.62
N MET A 130 23.72 -2.71 22.96
CA MET A 130 25.05 -2.78 23.58
C MET A 130 25.58 -1.40 23.94
N VAL A 131 25.45 -0.43 23.04
CA VAL A 131 25.92 0.95 23.26
C VAL A 131 25.14 1.60 24.40
N ARG A 132 23.82 1.52 24.39
CA ARG A 132 22.95 2.07 25.45
C ARG A 132 23.19 1.39 26.80
N GLY A 133 23.57 0.12 26.80
CA GLY A 133 23.91 -0.64 28.01
C GLY A 133 25.34 -0.46 28.48
N GLY A 134 26.14 0.46 27.92
CA GLY A 134 27.53 0.70 28.29
C GLY A 134 28.49 -0.45 27.91
N ARG A 135 28.04 -1.39 27.03
CA ARG A 135 28.78 -2.61 26.65
C ARG A 135 29.45 -2.48 25.27
N TRP A 136 29.99 -1.32 24.97
CA TRP A 136 30.60 -1.02 23.67
C TRP A 136 31.69 -2.05 23.26
N SER A 137 32.57 -2.43 24.20
CA SER A 137 33.67 -3.37 23.97
C SER A 137 33.18 -4.77 23.55
N GLU A 138 32.00 -5.18 23.99
CA GLU A 138 31.43 -6.48 23.66
C GLU A 138 30.90 -6.55 22.20
N GLY A 139 30.53 -5.42 21.61
CA GLY A 139 30.00 -5.33 20.25
C GLY A 139 31.04 -5.59 19.16
N ARG A 140 32.32 -5.31 19.41
CA ARG A 140 33.38 -5.42 18.43
C ARG A 140 33.59 -6.85 17.86
N PRO A 141 33.61 -7.94 18.65
CA PRO A 141 33.69 -9.29 18.12
C PRO A 141 32.50 -9.68 17.26
N ALA A 142 31.28 -9.19 17.57
CA ALA A 142 30.08 -9.41 16.76
C ALA A 142 30.18 -8.69 15.41
N LEU A 143 30.70 -7.47 15.39
CA LEU A 143 30.91 -6.68 14.16
C LEU A 143 31.89 -7.36 13.18
N LEU A 144 32.92 -8.00 13.68
CA LEU A 144 33.92 -8.69 12.86
C LEU A 144 33.34 -9.92 12.12
N LYS A 145 32.19 -10.43 12.56
CA LYS A 145 31.49 -11.55 11.93
C LYS A 145 30.52 -11.11 10.84
N ILE A 146 30.30 -9.80 10.68
CA ILE A 146 29.42 -9.27 9.63
C ILE A 146 30.23 -9.17 8.34
N SER A 147 29.78 -9.86 7.31
CA SER A 147 30.40 -9.80 5.97
C SER A 147 30.22 -8.41 5.35
N ARG A 148 31.02 -8.13 4.32
CA ARG A 148 30.83 -6.92 3.51
C ARG A 148 29.55 -7.05 2.71
N LEU A 149 28.76 -6.00 2.62
CA LEU A 149 27.52 -5.95 1.84
C LEU A 149 27.78 -5.96 0.33
N MET A 150 28.80 -5.20 -0.12
CA MET A 150 29.24 -5.19 -1.51
C MET A 150 29.56 -6.62 -1.99
N GLY A 151 29.05 -6.98 -3.16
CA GLY A 151 29.22 -8.31 -3.76
C GLY A 151 28.24 -9.38 -3.24
N GLN A 152 27.41 -9.06 -2.23
CA GLN A 152 26.33 -9.95 -1.82
C GLN A 152 25.19 -9.93 -2.86
N THR A 153 24.32 -10.92 -2.79
CA THR A 153 23.14 -11.00 -3.67
C THR A 153 21.91 -10.56 -2.91
N LEU A 154 21.15 -9.63 -3.49
CA LEU A 154 19.80 -9.29 -3.06
C LEU A 154 18.81 -9.91 -4.04
N GLY A 155 17.99 -10.84 -3.53
CA GLY A 155 16.91 -11.47 -4.29
C GLY A 155 15.57 -10.79 -4.05
N PHE A 156 14.80 -10.61 -5.11
CA PHE A 156 13.43 -10.12 -5.07
C PHE A 156 12.47 -11.27 -5.42
N ILE A 157 11.50 -11.51 -4.57
CA ILE A 157 10.34 -12.34 -4.87
C ILE A 157 9.21 -11.40 -5.27
N SER A 158 8.85 -11.38 -6.55
CA SER A 158 8.12 -10.34 -7.25
C SER A 158 9.00 -9.14 -7.66
N PHE A 159 8.72 -8.59 -8.87
CA PHE A 159 9.45 -7.44 -9.41
C PHE A 159 8.52 -6.31 -9.84
N GLY A 160 7.55 -6.01 -8.98
CA GLY A 160 6.61 -4.90 -9.13
C GLY A 160 7.26 -3.52 -8.94
N ARG A 161 6.44 -2.48 -8.80
CA ARG A 161 6.89 -1.08 -8.69
C ARG A 161 7.83 -0.85 -7.51
N VAL A 162 7.46 -1.34 -6.32
CA VAL A 162 8.29 -1.20 -5.10
C VAL A 162 9.63 -1.92 -5.27
N ALA A 163 9.64 -3.16 -5.77
CA ALA A 163 10.88 -3.91 -5.96
C ALA A 163 11.83 -3.19 -6.93
N ARG A 164 11.32 -2.59 -8.01
CA ARG A 164 12.12 -1.77 -8.94
C ARG A 164 12.69 -0.53 -8.25
N ALA A 165 11.90 0.14 -7.42
CA ALA A 165 12.38 1.29 -6.64
C ALA A 165 13.47 0.90 -5.63
N VAL A 166 13.34 -0.28 -4.98
CA VAL A 166 14.38 -0.86 -4.11
C VAL A 166 15.62 -1.23 -4.92
N ALA A 167 15.49 -1.87 -6.08
CA ALA A 167 16.61 -2.25 -6.93
C ALA A 167 17.47 -1.04 -7.33
N LYS A 168 16.81 0.06 -7.73
CA LYS A 168 17.48 1.34 -8.04
C LYS A 168 18.31 1.86 -6.86
N ARG A 169 17.82 1.72 -5.62
CA ARG A 169 18.51 2.14 -4.40
C ARG A 169 19.61 1.17 -3.99
N ALA A 170 19.40 -0.12 -4.21
CA ALA A 170 20.33 -1.17 -3.81
C ALA A 170 21.57 -1.28 -4.70
N ALA A 171 21.43 -0.96 -5.99
CA ALA A 171 22.52 -1.06 -6.95
C ALA A 171 23.81 -0.30 -6.54
N PRO A 172 23.75 0.96 -6.07
CA PRO A 172 24.93 1.70 -5.63
C PRO A 172 25.68 1.09 -4.44
N PHE A 173 25.06 0.18 -3.67
CA PHE A 173 25.74 -0.57 -2.62
C PHE A 173 26.65 -1.69 -3.15
N GLY A 174 26.70 -1.88 -4.48
CA GLY A 174 27.47 -2.94 -5.11
C GLY A 174 26.91 -4.33 -4.90
N LEU A 175 25.61 -4.44 -4.69
CA LEU A 175 24.87 -5.71 -4.60
C LEU A 175 24.67 -6.31 -6.00
N ARG A 176 24.70 -7.64 -6.10
CA ARG A 176 24.16 -8.37 -7.24
C ARG A 176 22.65 -8.49 -7.05
N LEU A 177 21.89 -8.08 -8.04
CA LEU A 177 20.44 -8.05 -7.96
C LEU A 177 19.85 -9.19 -8.78
N MET A 178 18.93 -9.95 -8.19
CA MET A 178 18.18 -11.02 -8.84
C MET A 178 16.71 -10.89 -8.53
N ALA A 179 15.83 -11.28 -9.44
CA ALA A 179 14.39 -11.27 -9.20
C ALA A 179 13.72 -12.50 -9.79
N TYR A 180 12.64 -12.92 -9.13
CA TYR A 180 11.69 -13.88 -9.68
C TYR A 180 10.30 -13.27 -9.71
N ASP A 181 9.69 -13.21 -10.89
CA ASP A 181 8.30 -12.77 -11.06
C ASP A 181 7.70 -13.45 -12.30
N PRO A 182 6.69 -14.32 -12.16
CA PRO A 182 6.11 -15.05 -13.29
C PRO A 182 5.25 -14.17 -14.22
N PHE A 183 4.97 -12.92 -13.83
CA PHE A 183 4.10 -12.00 -14.58
C PHE A 183 4.86 -10.84 -15.22
N ILE A 184 6.15 -10.69 -14.89
CA ILE A 184 7.00 -9.62 -15.41
C ILE A 184 7.97 -10.21 -16.43
N GLN A 185 8.09 -9.57 -17.59
CA GLN A 185 9.03 -9.98 -18.63
C GLN A 185 10.49 -9.81 -18.14
N GLU A 186 11.34 -10.78 -18.43
CA GLU A 186 12.75 -10.75 -18.06
C GLU A 186 13.51 -9.53 -18.62
N THR A 187 13.12 -9.06 -19.80
CA THR A 187 13.68 -7.84 -20.40
C THR A 187 13.55 -6.63 -19.49
N LEU A 188 12.42 -6.49 -18.78
CA LEU A 188 12.24 -5.42 -17.82
C LEU A 188 13.18 -5.55 -16.60
N MET A 189 13.51 -6.79 -16.19
CA MET A 189 14.48 -7.02 -15.12
C MET A 189 15.88 -6.61 -15.57
N TYR A 190 16.30 -7.03 -16.77
CA TYR A 190 17.58 -6.62 -17.35
C TYR A 190 17.72 -5.10 -17.51
N ASP A 191 16.66 -4.41 -17.94
CA ASP A 191 16.66 -2.95 -18.09
C ASP A 191 16.90 -2.23 -16.74
N HIS A 192 16.60 -2.90 -15.62
CA HIS A 192 16.86 -2.41 -14.26
C HIS A 192 18.18 -2.95 -13.67
N GLY A 193 19.00 -3.66 -14.45
CA GLY A 193 20.23 -4.26 -13.97
C GLY A 193 20.01 -5.43 -13.00
N VAL A 194 18.89 -6.13 -13.13
CA VAL A 194 18.47 -7.23 -12.27
C VAL A 194 18.45 -8.51 -13.10
N MET A 195 19.06 -9.57 -12.60
CA MET A 195 19.01 -10.89 -13.23
C MET A 195 17.69 -11.60 -12.90
N PRO A 196 17.00 -12.22 -13.87
CA PRO A 196 15.85 -13.06 -13.63
C PRO A 196 16.23 -14.39 -12.97
#